data_2f51a928382b101163c2979b69221070
#
_entry.id   2f51a928382b101163c2979b69221070
#
_cell.length_a   1.000
_cell.length_b   1.000
_cell.length_c   1.000
_cell.angle_alpha   90.00
_cell.angle_beta   90.00
_cell.angle_gamma   90.00
#
_symmetry.space_group_name_H-M   'P 1'
#
loop_
_entity.id
_entity.type
_entity.pdbx_description
1 polymer ?
#
loop_
_entity_poly.entity_id
_entity_poly.type
_entity_poly.pdbx_seq_one_letter_code
_entity_poly.pdbx_strand_id
1 'polypeptide(L)'
;VAIRSRVPAEAYTRAVLAEGEARASAFSGRQLVSAYFGGGTPSLWGAVGVGEVIAGIRRWFPSRREDLEITLEMNPAEASEACLAAYREVGVTRLSLGLQSLSDASLERLYRNHSGADGLAALERALRAGFSSVSADLLFGLPDQSLDDWTDDLTRVAATGVPHLSIYHLTVEARTGLERAVSDGRLRLPTEDVAASQWEAI
;
A
#
# COMPACT_ATOMS: atom_id res chain seq x y z
N VAL A 1 12.42 -6.56 -8.41
CA VAL A 1 11.96 -5.20 -8.75
C VAL A 1 13.17 -4.38 -9.13
N ALA A 2 13.12 -3.69 -10.28
CA ALA A 2 14.21 -2.80 -10.71
C ALA A 2 14.10 -1.47 -9.95
N ILE A 3 15.07 -1.21 -9.07
CA ILE A 3 15.19 0.09 -8.39
C ILE A 3 15.79 1.07 -9.39
N ARG A 4 15.08 2.13 -9.71
CA ARG A 4 15.53 3.21 -10.59
C ARG A 4 15.58 4.54 -9.82
N SER A 5 16.57 5.37 -10.14
CA SER A 5 16.68 6.71 -9.57
C SER A 5 15.59 7.68 -10.06
N ARG A 6 14.91 7.35 -11.16
CA ARG A 6 13.81 8.13 -11.72
C ARG A 6 12.71 7.20 -12.24
N VAL A 7 11.46 7.48 -11.84
CA VAL A 7 10.27 6.78 -12.35
C VAL A 7 9.99 7.27 -13.77
N PRO A 8 9.94 6.38 -14.79
CA PRO A 8 9.63 6.77 -16.16
C PRO A 8 8.11 6.93 -16.35
N ALA A 9 7.49 7.83 -15.58
CA ALA A 9 6.03 7.96 -15.44
C ALA A 9 5.32 8.05 -16.79
N GLU A 10 5.73 8.99 -17.67
CA GLU A 10 5.08 9.17 -18.97
C GLU A 10 5.17 7.93 -19.88
N ALA A 11 6.35 7.29 -19.94
CA ALA A 11 6.53 6.08 -20.74
C ALA A 11 5.70 4.92 -20.20
N TYR A 12 5.63 4.80 -18.87
CA TYR A 12 4.82 3.79 -18.21
C TYR A 12 3.32 4.04 -18.43
N THR A 13 2.86 5.29 -18.29
CA THR A 13 1.46 5.68 -18.59
C THR A 13 1.09 5.28 -20.02
N ARG A 14 1.91 5.64 -21.02
CA ARG A 14 1.65 5.26 -22.42
C ARG A 14 1.57 3.75 -22.63
N ALA A 15 2.44 2.99 -21.97
CA ALA A 15 2.43 1.53 -22.08
C ALA A 15 1.16 0.92 -21.47
N VAL A 16 0.75 1.37 -20.28
CA VAL A 16 -0.48 0.91 -19.61
C VAL A 16 -1.72 1.28 -20.45
N LEU A 17 -1.78 2.49 -20.98
CA LEU A 17 -2.90 2.91 -21.84
C LEU A 17 -2.96 2.09 -23.14
N ALA A 18 -1.83 1.83 -23.76
CA ALA A 18 -1.77 1.00 -24.98
C ALA A 18 -2.21 -0.45 -24.71
N GLU A 19 -1.80 -1.03 -23.59
CA GLU A 19 -2.24 -2.37 -23.18
C GLU A 19 -3.74 -2.40 -22.86
N GLY A 20 -4.24 -1.40 -22.15
CA GLY A 20 -5.67 -1.27 -21.84
C GLY A 20 -6.52 -1.19 -23.09
N GLU A 21 -6.13 -0.36 -24.08
CA GLU A 21 -6.82 -0.25 -25.37
C GLU A 21 -6.84 -1.59 -26.13
N ALA A 22 -5.70 -2.28 -26.18
CA ALA A 22 -5.59 -3.56 -26.87
C ALA A 22 -6.44 -4.68 -26.25
N ARG A 23 -6.67 -4.63 -24.93
CA ARG A 23 -7.37 -5.69 -24.18
C ARG A 23 -8.84 -5.38 -23.88
N ALA A 24 -9.27 -4.13 -23.96
CA ALA A 24 -10.60 -3.70 -23.53
C ALA A 24 -11.73 -4.49 -24.20
N SER A 25 -11.60 -4.82 -25.49
CA SER A 25 -12.61 -5.59 -26.24
C SER A 25 -12.84 -7.00 -25.70
N ALA A 26 -11.83 -7.64 -25.10
CA ALA A 26 -11.94 -8.96 -24.49
C ALA A 26 -12.87 -8.98 -23.26
N PHE A 27 -13.18 -7.81 -22.70
CA PHE A 27 -14.04 -7.64 -21.54
C PHE A 27 -15.38 -6.94 -21.89
N SER A 28 -15.71 -6.85 -23.18
CA SER A 28 -16.96 -6.24 -23.62
C SER A 28 -18.16 -6.93 -22.97
N GLY A 29 -19.16 -6.14 -22.56
CA GLY A 29 -20.34 -6.64 -21.86
C GLY A 29 -20.14 -6.93 -20.35
N ARG A 30 -18.93 -6.78 -19.80
CA ARG A 30 -18.69 -6.87 -18.36
C ARG A 30 -18.87 -5.51 -17.69
N GLN A 31 -19.39 -5.53 -16.47
CA GLN A 31 -19.46 -4.34 -15.62
C GLN A 31 -18.18 -4.20 -14.81
N LEU A 32 -17.55 -3.02 -14.83
CA LEU A 32 -16.43 -2.70 -13.96
C LEU A 32 -16.94 -2.41 -12.54
N VAL A 33 -16.38 -3.09 -11.54
CA VAL A 33 -16.75 -2.95 -10.13
C VAL A 33 -15.68 -2.28 -9.29
N SER A 34 -14.39 -2.43 -9.64
CA SER A 34 -13.27 -1.77 -8.96
C SER A 34 -12.05 -1.67 -9.87
N ALA A 35 -11.13 -0.75 -9.52
CA ALA A 35 -9.80 -0.66 -10.10
C ALA A 35 -8.77 -0.52 -8.98
N TYR A 36 -7.65 -1.24 -9.10
CA TYR A 36 -6.62 -1.28 -8.06
C TYR A 36 -5.25 -0.92 -8.65
N PHE A 37 -4.66 0.14 -8.12
CA PHE A 37 -3.29 0.55 -8.42
C PHE A 37 -2.37 0.04 -7.32
N GLY A 38 -1.66 -1.04 -7.61
CA GLY A 38 -0.80 -1.73 -6.66
C GLY A 38 0.49 -2.24 -7.28
N GLY A 39 1.36 -2.79 -6.41
CA GLY A 39 2.65 -3.36 -6.78
C GLY A 39 3.77 -2.32 -6.89
N GLY A 40 4.87 -2.56 -6.20
CA GLY A 40 5.91 -1.57 -6.01
C GLY A 40 5.43 -0.40 -5.16
N THR A 41 5.45 0.81 -5.69
CA THR A 41 4.92 2.00 -5.02
C THR A 41 4.17 2.86 -6.05
N PRO A 42 2.88 2.59 -6.28
CA PRO A 42 2.10 3.28 -7.31
C PRO A 42 2.01 4.79 -7.13
N SER A 43 2.07 5.27 -5.88
CA SER A 43 2.07 6.71 -5.57
C SER A 43 3.29 7.46 -6.12
N LEU A 44 4.39 6.78 -6.44
CA LEU A 44 5.54 7.38 -7.13
C LEU A 44 5.29 7.66 -8.62
N TRP A 45 4.23 7.08 -9.18
CA TRP A 45 3.85 7.34 -10.58
C TRP A 45 3.36 8.77 -10.79
N GLY A 46 2.72 9.35 -9.77
CA GLY A 46 2.17 10.70 -9.80
C GLY A 46 0.70 10.74 -10.23
N ALA A 47 -0.03 11.71 -9.68
CA ALA A 47 -1.47 11.84 -9.88
C ALA A 47 -1.86 12.03 -11.36
N VAL A 48 -1.02 12.69 -12.16
CA VAL A 48 -1.27 12.87 -13.61
C VAL A 48 -1.35 11.52 -14.32
N GLY A 49 -0.33 10.66 -14.16
CA GLY A 49 -0.31 9.36 -14.84
C GLY A 49 -1.44 8.43 -14.37
N VAL A 50 -1.71 8.42 -13.05
CA VAL A 50 -2.84 7.66 -12.49
C VAL A 50 -4.17 8.19 -13.04
N GLY A 51 -4.35 9.52 -13.11
CA GLY A 51 -5.55 10.14 -13.66
C GLY A 51 -5.80 9.83 -15.14
N GLU A 52 -4.75 9.80 -15.96
CA GLU A 52 -4.85 9.41 -17.37
C GLU A 52 -5.33 7.96 -17.50
N VAL A 53 -4.82 7.05 -16.68
CA VAL A 53 -5.27 5.65 -16.69
C VAL A 53 -6.69 5.51 -16.16
N ILE A 54 -7.09 6.26 -15.13
CA ILE A 54 -8.49 6.29 -14.66
C ILE A 54 -9.43 6.78 -15.77
N ALA A 55 -9.03 7.80 -16.53
CA ALA A 55 -9.80 8.29 -17.69
C ALA A 55 -9.88 7.21 -18.79
N GLY A 56 -8.79 6.47 -19.03
CA GLY A 56 -8.78 5.31 -19.93
C GLY A 56 -9.75 4.21 -19.48
N ILE A 57 -9.68 3.82 -18.23
CA ILE A 57 -10.57 2.82 -17.61
C ILE A 57 -12.05 3.21 -17.81
N ARG A 58 -12.40 4.46 -17.55
CA ARG A 58 -13.78 4.96 -17.72
C ARG A 58 -14.25 4.93 -19.16
N ARG A 59 -13.33 5.12 -20.13
CA ARG A 59 -13.62 5.03 -21.57
C ARG A 59 -13.78 3.59 -22.03
N TRP A 60 -12.92 2.68 -21.57
CA TRP A 60 -12.95 1.27 -21.94
C TRP A 60 -14.12 0.51 -21.33
N PHE A 61 -14.55 0.92 -20.13
CA PHE A 61 -15.64 0.29 -19.40
C PHE A 61 -16.78 1.29 -19.13
N PRO A 62 -17.61 1.61 -20.14
CA PRO A 62 -18.76 2.51 -19.97
C PRO A 62 -19.78 1.94 -18.98
N SER A 63 -19.98 0.60 -18.96
CA SER A 63 -20.75 -0.08 -17.93
C SER A 63 -19.90 -0.26 -16.69
N ARG A 64 -20.11 0.59 -15.68
CA ARG A 64 -19.44 0.57 -14.39
C ARG A 64 -20.41 0.90 -13.28
N ARG A 65 -20.04 0.55 -12.05
CA ARG A 65 -20.80 0.98 -10.87
C ARG A 65 -20.71 2.49 -10.70
N GLU A 66 -21.76 3.11 -10.18
CA GLU A 66 -21.77 4.55 -9.85
C GLU A 66 -20.74 4.84 -8.74
N ASP A 67 -20.66 3.91 -7.76
CA ASP A 67 -19.74 3.91 -6.63
C ASP A 67 -18.42 3.18 -6.92
N LEU A 68 -17.87 3.30 -8.14
CA LEU A 68 -16.65 2.61 -8.56
C LEU A 68 -15.51 2.87 -7.57
N GLU A 69 -15.06 1.80 -6.90
CA GLU A 69 -13.87 1.87 -6.05
C GLU A 69 -12.61 1.94 -6.90
N ILE A 70 -11.80 2.96 -6.65
CA ILE A 70 -10.47 3.13 -7.24
C ILE A 70 -9.47 3.22 -6.10
N THR A 71 -8.75 2.13 -5.86
CA THR A 71 -7.76 2.01 -4.78
C THR A 71 -6.37 2.34 -5.28
N LEU A 72 -5.60 3.09 -4.48
CA LEU A 72 -4.18 3.38 -4.68
C LEU A 72 -3.38 2.96 -3.44
N GLU A 73 -2.31 2.17 -3.64
CA GLU A 73 -1.29 1.93 -2.62
C GLU A 73 -0.35 3.14 -2.50
N MET A 74 0.00 3.51 -1.26
CA MET A 74 0.83 4.67 -0.97
C MET A 74 1.75 4.41 0.23
N ASN A 75 2.99 4.93 0.16
CA ASN A 75 3.85 4.98 1.34
C ASN A 75 3.53 6.21 2.20
N PRO A 76 3.64 6.09 3.55
CA PRO A 76 3.43 7.21 4.45
C PRO A 76 4.25 8.45 4.12
N ALA A 77 5.52 8.28 3.71
CA ALA A 77 6.41 9.39 3.36
C ALA A 77 5.89 10.27 2.20
N GLU A 78 4.98 9.76 1.38
CA GLU A 78 4.41 10.46 0.22
C GLU A 78 3.06 11.10 0.52
N ALA A 79 2.44 10.77 1.66
CA ALA A 79 1.09 11.19 2.03
C ALA A 79 1.03 12.63 2.56
N SER A 80 1.56 13.61 1.79
CA SER A 80 1.34 15.03 2.07
C SER A 80 -0.08 15.45 1.70
N GLU A 81 -0.60 16.50 2.32
CA GLU A 81 -1.95 17.02 2.02
C GLU A 81 -2.14 17.33 0.53
N ALA A 82 -1.14 17.95 -0.09
CA ALA A 82 -1.17 18.28 -1.52
C ALA A 82 -1.20 17.01 -2.39
N CYS A 83 -0.42 15.97 -2.03
CA CYS A 83 -0.41 14.71 -2.74
C CYS A 83 -1.75 13.98 -2.61
N LEU A 84 -2.30 13.90 -1.40
CA LEU A 84 -3.61 13.29 -1.13
C LEU A 84 -4.73 14.01 -1.91
N ALA A 85 -4.75 15.34 -1.90
CA ALA A 85 -5.70 16.14 -2.66
C ALA A 85 -5.60 15.84 -4.17
N ALA A 86 -4.39 15.82 -4.73
CA ALA A 86 -4.17 15.55 -6.15
C ALA A 86 -4.69 14.17 -6.57
N TYR A 87 -4.46 13.11 -5.76
CA TYR A 87 -4.99 11.79 -6.04
C TYR A 87 -6.51 11.71 -5.95
N ARG A 88 -7.11 12.42 -5.01
CA ARG A 88 -8.56 12.52 -4.90
C ARG A 88 -9.20 13.23 -6.09
N GLU A 89 -8.58 14.33 -6.55
CA GLU A 89 -9.05 15.10 -7.72
C GLU A 89 -9.05 14.26 -9.01
N VAL A 90 -8.07 13.39 -9.20
CA VAL A 90 -8.03 12.51 -10.38
C VAL A 90 -8.94 11.29 -10.27
N GLY A 91 -9.61 11.10 -9.12
CA GLY A 91 -10.67 10.11 -8.96
C GLY A 91 -10.28 8.86 -8.18
N VAL A 92 -9.18 8.86 -7.44
CA VAL A 92 -8.91 7.83 -6.42
C VAL A 92 -9.93 7.96 -5.30
N THR A 93 -10.57 6.86 -4.93
CA THR A 93 -11.64 6.84 -3.91
C THR A 93 -11.21 6.14 -2.62
N ARG A 94 -10.20 5.25 -2.68
CA ARG A 94 -9.68 4.49 -1.56
C ARG A 94 -8.15 4.53 -1.53
N LEU A 95 -7.58 4.66 -0.33
CA LEU A 95 -6.13 4.53 -0.11
C LEU A 95 -5.81 3.25 0.66
N SER A 96 -4.68 2.59 0.32
CA SER A 96 -4.04 1.57 1.13
C SER A 96 -2.68 2.10 1.55
N LEU A 97 -2.50 2.39 2.84
CA LEU A 97 -1.32 3.06 3.36
C LEU A 97 -0.39 2.04 4.03
N GLY A 98 0.76 1.82 3.43
CA GLY A 98 1.73 0.81 3.87
C GLY A 98 2.52 1.22 5.11
N LEU A 99 1.91 1.19 6.30
CA LEU A 99 2.56 1.49 7.58
C LEU A 99 3.61 0.44 7.93
N GLN A 100 3.25 -0.83 7.78
CA GLN A 100 4.02 -2.03 8.07
C GLN A 100 4.22 -2.27 9.58
N SER A 101 4.71 -1.29 10.34
CA SER A 101 4.88 -1.29 11.79
C SER A 101 4.93 0.16 12.29
N LEU A 102 4.79 0.35 13.59
CA LEU A 102 5.06 1.63 14.27
C LEU A 102 6.39 1.61 15.05
N SER A 103 7.10 0.48 15.05
CA SER A 103 8.45 0.36 15.61
C SER A 103 9.49 0.88 14.62
N ASP A 104 10.19 1.95 14.98
CA ASP A 104 11.27 2.52 14.13
C ASP A 104 12.36 1.49 13.82
N ALA A 105 12.71 0.63 14.78
CA ALA A 105 13.68 -0.44 14.59
C ALA A 105 13.21 -1.47 13.56
N SER A 106 11.93 -1.83 13.55
CA SER A 106 11.34 -2.73 12.56
C SER A 106 11.28 -2.06 11.19
N LEU A 107 10.91 -0.79 11.12
CA LEU A 107 10.88 -0.03 9.87
C LEU A 107 12.27 0.11 9.23
N GLU A 108 13.32 0.36 10.02
CA GLU A 108 14.71 0.40 9.55
C GLU A 108 15.14 -0.94 8.95
N ARG A 109 14.84 -2.07 9.63
CA ARG A 109 15.11 -3.42 9.12
C ARG A 109 14.39 -3.75 7.82
N LEU A 110 13.19 -3.17 7.62
CA LEU A 110 12.40 -3.26 6.39
C LEU A 110 12.82 -2.23 5.33
N TYR A 111 13.87 -1.46 5.57
CA TYR A 111 14.34 -0.38 4.68
C TYR A 111 13.23 0.64 4.35
N ARG A 112 12.40 0.96 5.35
CA ARG A 112 11.36 1.99 5.20
C ARG A 112 11.95 3.38 5.45
N ASN A 113 11.41 4.37 4.75
CA ASN A 113 11.87 5.77 4.76
C ASN A 113 10.99 6.70 5.61
N HIS A 114 10.29 6.14 6.58
CA HIS A 114 9.43 6.85 7.53
C HIS A 114 9.57 6.24 8.92
N SER A 115 9.32 7.02 9.96
CA SER A 115 9.19 6.56 11.34
C SER A 115 7.76 6.11 11.66
N GLY A 116 7.57 5.39 12.78
CA GLY A 116 6.23 5.04 13.25
C GLY A 116 5.36 6.27 13.51
N ALA A 117 5.95 7.35 14.02
CA ALA A 117 5.25 8.62 14.22
C ALA A 117 4.82 9.27 12.88
N ASP A 118 5.69 9.25 11.87
CA ASP A 118 5.35 9.74 10.53
C ASP A 118 4.24 8.90 9.91
N GLY A 119 4.27 7.59 10.12
CA GLY A 119 3.24 6.65 9.67
C GLY A 119 1.87 6.98 10.23
N LEU A 120 1.75 7.14 11.55
CA LEU A 120 0.49 7.54 12.20
C LEU A 120 0.02 8.92 11.72
N ALA A 121 0.91 9.90 11.66
CA ALA A 121 0.56 11.23 11.16
C ALA A 121 0.07 11.21 9.70
N ALA A 122 0.67 10.34 8.87
CA ALA A 122 0.23 10.13 7.49
C ALA A 122 -1.17 9.49 7.42
N LEU A 123 -1.43 8.48 8.27
CA LEU A 123 -2.73 7.83 8.37
C LEU A 123 -3.82 8.84 8.78
N GLU A 124 -3.56 9.65 9.79
CA GLU A 124 -4.50 10.70 10.22
C GLU A 124 -4.76 11.73 9.13
N ARG A 125 -3.73 12.15 8.37
CA ARG A 125 -3.92 13.04 7.20
C ARG A 125 -4.80 12.39 6.14
N ALA A 126 -4.55 11.11 5.84
CA ALA A 126 -5.33 10.35 4.85
C ALA A 126 -6.79 10.23 5.27
N LEU A 127 -7.07 9.95 6.55
CA LEU A 127 -8.43 9.88 7.10
C LEU A 127 -9.18 11.22 6.97
N ARG A 128 -8.48 12.35 7.15
CA ARG A 128 -9.07 13.69 6.98
C ARG A 128 -9.17 14.14 5.52
N ALA A 129 -8.47 13.50 4.58
CA ALA A 129 -8.40 13.94 3.18
C ALA A 129 -9.70 13.71 2.39
N GLY A 130 -10.69 12.99 2.93
CA GLY A 130 -12.02 12.82 2.33
C GLY A 130 -12.08 11.73 1.25
N PHE A 131 -11.24 10.70 1.34
CA PHE A 131 -11.42 9.46 0.60
C PHE A 131 -12.63 8.68 1.14
N SER A 132 -13.27 7.89 0.28
CA SER A 132 -14.41 7.06 0.69
C SER A 132 -13.99 5.97 1.70
N SER A 133 -12.75 5.51 1.63
CA SER A 133 -12.15 4.56 2.56
C SER A 133 -10.64 4.71 2.62
N VAL A 134 -10.05 4.38 3.78
CA VAL A 134 -8.61 4.28 3.99
C VAL A 134 -8.32 2.94 4.66
N SER A 135 -7.29 2.25 4.18
CA SER A 135 -6.75 1.03 4.79
C SER A 135 -5.36 1.33 5.34
N ALA A 136 -5.04 0.78 6.50
CA ALA A 136 -3.67 0.71 7.00
C ALA A 136 -3.16 -0.73 6.84
N ASP A 137 -1.98 -0.87 6.21
CA ASP A 137 -1.38 -2.17 5.98
C ASP A 137 -0.28 -2.40 7.02
N LEU A 138 -0.37 -3.51 7.76
CA LEU A 138 0.53 -3.89 8.84
C LEU A 138 1.15 -5.27 8.58
N LEU A 139 2.37 -5.46 9.07
CA LEU A 139 3.09 -6.72 9.03
C LEU A 139 3.32 -7.26 10.44
N PHE A 140 3.02 -8.55 10.65
CA PHE A 140 3.44 -9.29 11.84
C PHE A 140 4.47 -10.36 11.47
N GLY A 141 5.08 -10.97 12.48
CA GLY A 141 6.18 -11.91 12.25
C GLY A 141 7.49 -11.22 11.86
N LEU A 142 7.65 -9.95 12.19
CA LEU A 142 8.86 -9.18 11.91
C LEU A 142 10.04 -9.67 12.77
N PRO A 143 11.29 -9.55 12.29
CA PRO A 143 12.45 -9.91 13.09
C PRO A 143 12.46 -9.19 14.43
N ASP A 144 12.68 -9.96 15.50
CA ASP A 144 12.70 -9.53 16.91
C ASP A 144 11.39 -8.87 17.40
N GLN A 145 10.28 -9.00 16.69
CA GLN A 145 8.98 -8.48 17.10
C GLN A 145 8.37 -9.39 18.19
N SER A 146 8.12 -8.84 19.34
CA SER A 146 7.38 -9.52 20.41
C SER A 146 5.85 -9.47 20.17
N LEU A 147 5.08 -10.23 20.95
CA LEU A 147 3.63 -10.14 20.97
C LEU A 147 3.17 -8.76 21.47
N ASP A 148 3.88 -8.20 22.47
CA ASP A 148 3.55 -6.88 23.02
C ASP A 148 3.78 -5.77 21.99
N ASP A 149 4.90 -5.81 21.21
CA ASP A 149 5.14 -4.85 20.13
C ASP A 149 4.03 -4.91 19.08
N TRP A 150 3.62 -6.12 18.70
CA TRP A 150 2.54 -6.31 17.72
C TRP A 150 1.19 -5.78 18.24
N THR A 151 0.87 -6.07 19.50
CA THR A 151 -0.38 -5.63 20.13
C THR A 151 -0.41 -4.10 20.30
N ASP A 152 0.74 -3.45 20.60
CA ASP A 152 0.88 -1.99 20.63
C ASP A 152 0.62 -1.39 19.23
N ASP A 153 1.25 -1.94 18.19
CA ASP A 153 1.03 -1.49 16.80
C ASP A 153 -0.47 -1.56 16.45
N LEU A 154 -1.14 -2.70 16.69
CA LEU A 154 -2.58 -2.87 16.44
C LEU A 154 -3.43 -1.86 17.21
N THR A 155 -3.16 -1.72 18.51
CA THR A 155 -3.94 -0.83 19.40
C THR A 155 -3.84 0.62 18.95
N ARG A 156 -2.62 1.07 18.66
CA ARG A 156 -2.37 2.47 18.25
C ARG A 156 -2.95 2.77 16.88
N VAL A 157 -2.86 1.84 15.93
CA VAL A 157 -3.46 2.03 14.61
C VAL A 157 -4.99 2.01 14.70
N ALA A 158 -5.57 1.06 15.45
CA ALA A 158 -7.02 1.00 15.67
C ALA A 158 -7.57 2.26 16.35
N ALA A 159 -6.82 2.85 17.29
CA ALA A 159 -7.20 4.09 17.97
C ALA A 159 -7.35 5.31 17.04
N THR A 160 -6.78 5.27 15.83
CA THR A 160 -6.99 6.32 14.81
C THR A 160 -8.40 6.31 14.21
N GLY A 161 -9.17 5.24 14.42
CA GLY A 161 -10.49 5.04 13.81
C GLY A 161 -10.42 4.64 12.34
N VAL A 162 -9.29 4.13 11.86
CA VAL A 162 -9.16 3.62 10.48
C VAL A 162 -10.21 2.53 10.22
N PRO A 163 -11.00 2.63 9.12
CA PRO A 163 -12.12 1.71 8.89
C PRO A 163 -11.69 0.32 8.40
N HIS A 164 -10.45 0.16 7.96
CA HIS A 164 -9.96 -1.10 7.41
C HIS A 164 -8.48 -1.32 7.72
N LEU A 165 -8.14 -2.56 8.11
CA LEU A 165 -6.77 -3.03 8.29
C LEU A 165 -6.49 -4.16 7.29
N SER A 166 -5.34 -4.08 6.62
CA SER A 166 -4.77 -5.19 5.87
C SER A 166 -3.59 -5.73 6.65
N ILE A 167 -3.67 -6.97 7.09
CA ILE A 167 -2.65 -7.57 7.95
C ILE A 167 -2.00 -8.74 7.22
N TYR A 168 -0.67 -8.72 7.17
CA TYR A 168 0.12 -9.70 6.45
C TYR A 168 1.18 -10.32 7.36
N HIS A 169 1.39 -11.63 7.24
CA HIS A 169 2.57 -12.27 7.81
C HIS A 169 3.80 -12.00 6.95
N LEU A 170 4.93 -11.63 7.57
CA LEU A 170 6.18 -11.41 6.85
C LEU A 170 6.63 -12.71 6.16
N THR A 171 6.78 -12.68 4.85
CA THR A 171 7.43 -13.74 4.09
C THR A 171 8.85 -13.31 3.71
N VAL A 172 9.82 -14.13 4.06
CA VAL A 172 11.23 -13.87 3.71
C VAL A 172 11.52 -14.42 2.32
N GLU A 173 11.56 -13.53 1.35
CA GLU A 173 11.83 -13.90 -0.05
C GLU A 173 13.31 -14.18 -0.30
N ALA A 174 13.58 -15.25 -1.06
CA ALA A 174 14.93 -15.62 -1.44
C ALA A 174 15.67 -14.52 -2.21
N ARG A 175 16.98 -14.43 -2.02
CA ARG A 175 17.87 -13.44 -2.66
C ARG A 175 17.63 -12.00 -2.24
N THR A 176 16.98 -11.75 -1.11
CA THR A 176 16.81 -10.42 -0.51
C THR A 176 17.91 -10.12 0.52
N GLY A 177 18.03 -8.85 0.91
CA GLY A 177 18.88 -8.44 2.03
C GLY A 177 18.40 -9.02 3.35
N LEU A 178 17.08 -9.12 3.53
CA LEU A 178 16.46 -9.70 4.72
C LEU A 178 16.77 -11.19 4.84
N GLU A 179 16.63 -11.97 3.76
CA GLU A 179 16.98 -13.40 3.75
C GLU A 179 18.42 -13.62 4.16
N ARG A 180 19.37 -12.84 3.62
CA ARG A 180 20.78 -12.90 4.01
C ARG A 180 20.98 -12.58 5.49
N ALA A 181 20.32 -11.55 6.01
CA ALA A 181 20.47 -11.16 7.41
C ALA A 181 19.91 -12.22 8.37
N VAL A 182 18.85 -12.93 7.99
CA VAL A 182 18.29 -14.07 8.75
C VAL A 182 19.22 -15.29 8.63
N SER A 183 19.66 -15.65 7.43
CA SER A 183 20.57 -16.80 7.22
C SER A 183 21.90 -16.63 7.92
N ASP A 184 22.43 -15.40 7.99
CA ASP A 184 23.69 -15.06 8.71
C ASP A 184 23.49 -14.97 10.23
N GLY A 185 22.26 -15.14 10.75
CA GLY A 185 21.92 -15.03 12.16
C GLY A 185 21.98 -13.62 12.74
N ARG A 186 22.05 -12.58 11.88
CA ARG A 186 22.03 -11.17 12.29
C ARG A 186 20.64 -10.69 12.69
N LEU A 187 19.60 -11.31 12.15
CA LEU A 187 18.19 -11.08 12.51
C LEU A 187 17.54 -12.42 12.84
N ARG A 188 16.64 -12.42 13.81
CA ARG A 188 15.88 -13.60 14.22
C ARG A 188 14.40 -13.39 13.94
N LEU A 189 13.80 -14.33 13.24
CA LEU A 189 12.36 -14.38 13.08
C LEU A 189 11.72 -14.88 14.38
N PRO A 190 10.50 -14.46 14.71
CA PRO A 190 9.72 -15.04 15.79
C PRO A 190 9.60 -16.56 15.60
N THR A 191 9.49 -17.30 16.71
CA THR A 191 9.15 -18.72 16.66
C THR A 191 7.73 -18.91 16.14
N GLU A 192 7.40 -20.11 15.68
CA GLU A 192 6.04 -20.44 15.21
C GLU A 192 4.98 -20.16 16.29
N ASP A 193 5.29 -20.45 17.57
CA ASP A 193 4.39 -20.19 18.69
C ASP A 193 4.13 -18.68 18.88
N VAL A 194 5.17 -17.85 18.75
CA VAL A 194 5.02 -16.39 18.83
C VAL A 194 4.22 -15.87 17.65
N ALA A 195 4.52 -16.34 16.44
CA ALA A 195 3.77 -15.93 15.24
C ALA A 195 2.29 -16.38 15.31
N ALA A 196 2.02 -17.56 15.87
CA ALA A 196 0.65 -18.02 16.13
C ALA A 196 -0.07 -17.12 17.15
N SER A 197 0.61 -16.76 18.25
CA SER A 197 0.05 -15.83 19.24
C SER A 197 -0.20 -14.43 18.67
N GLN A 198 0.69 -13.95 17.79
CA GLN A 198 0.48 -12.68 17.07
C GLN A 198 -0.73 -12.74 16.14
N TRP A 199 -0.94 -13.89 15.47
CA TRP A 199 -2.13 -14.10 14.64
C TRP A 199 -3.42 -14.12 15.48
N GLU A 200 -3.41 -14.80 16.62
CA GLU A 200 -4.57 -14.88 17.53
C GLU A 200 -4.94 -13.51 18.15
N ALA A 201 -4.01 -12.56 18.17
CA ALA A 201 -4.24 -11.21 18.69
C ALA A 201 -4.93 -10.25 17.70
N ILE A 202 -5.17 -10.68 16.44
CA ILE A 202 -5.88 -9.91 15.40
C ILE A 202 -7.39 -9.98 15.64
#